data_deaee4ee68358bede484378d109f8b85
#
_entry.id   deaee4ee68358bede484378d109f8b85
#
_cell.length_a   1.000
_cell.length_b   1.000
_cell.length_c   1.000
_cell.angle_alpha   90.00
_cell.angle_beta   90.00
_cell.angle_gamma   90.00
#
_symmetry.space_group_name_H-M   'P 1'
#
loop_
_entity.id
_entity.type
_entity.pdbx_description
1 polymer ?
#
loop_
_entity_poly.entity_id
_entity_poly.type
_entity_poly.pdbx_seq_one_letter_code
_entity_poly.pdbx_strand_id
1 'polypeptide(L)'
;MMKNNSLTKTLFRLDNVFGVSGDEEDVAKVLREEMEGLYDQHDEDPLGNQYFIKYGKNKEKRVLISAHMDEIGYIVNYIEENGLVRFLPVGYHDDRTAVNQDMVIKTDKNGKVYGVTGSKPAHIMTEEDHDRVMKIEDLYLDLGTESREATMALGVRPGDYMGYSREGYLLNGGKYYTGKSVDDRAGCAVMVEVLKRIKDLDIEPTVCLAGSVQEEVGMRAGGPMVHRFNPELVLALDVTLTGGVPGVEERQCSEVMGGGPGVKFYDWDPILGATGNNVPRKLTRKLIETAEKNGIPFQREIMTGGGTDAWSASMAGQGVLAGGVCIPQRYMHTPIGTINLEDLEQTVQLLVKFLEEYETL
;
A
#
# COMPACT_ATOMS: atom_id res chain seq x y z
N MET A 1 5.11 23.78 10.24
CA MET A 1 3.79 23.35 10.72
C MET A 1 3.47 21.88 10.39
N MET A 2 3.87 21.32 9.25
CA MET A 2 3.56 19.92 8.87
C MET A 2 4.16 18.82 9.77
N LYS A 3 5.30 19.04 10.43
CA LYS A 3 5.98 18.04 11.30
C LYS A 3 5.15 17.49 12.48
N ASN A 4 4.00 18.09 12.80
CA ASN A 4 3.16 17.73 13.96
C ASN A 4 1.70 17.41 13.58
N ASN A 5 1.41 17.25 12.29
CA ASN A 5 0.07 16.91 11.83
C ASN A 5 -0.27 15.46 12.19
N SER A 6 -1.50 15.20 12.59
CA SER A 6 -2.07 13.89 12.91
C SER A 6 -1.83 12.89 11.77
N LEU A 7 -2.14 13.27 10.53
CA LEU A 7 -1.97 12.45 9.34
C LEU A 7 -0.53 11.94 9.14
N THR A 8 0.47 12.85 9.26
CA THR A 8 1.89 12.47 9.13
C THR A 8 2.33 11.51 10.25
N LYS A 9 1.82 11.68 11.48
CA LYS A 9 2.13 10.77 12.61
C LYS A 9 1.51 9.39 12.39
N THR A 10 0.27 9.33 11.93
CA THR A 10 -0.40 8.08 11.60
C THR A 10 0.34 7.35 10.47
N LEU A 11 0.73 8.07 9.40
CA LEU A 11 1.56 7.49 8.32
C LEU A 11 2.87 6.92 8.87
N PHE A 12 3.61 7.68 9.69
CA PHE A 12 4.87 7.22 10.28
C PHE A 12 4.68 5.95 11.12
N ARG A 13 3.61 5.86 11.92
CA ARG A 13 3.31 4.66 12.71
C ARG A 13 3.03 3.45 11.81
N LEU A 14 2.20 3.63 10.79
CA LEU A 14 1.80 2.55 9.88
C LEU A 14 2.96 2.07 8.99
N ASP A 15 3.76 2.99 8.44
CA ASP A 15 4.88 2.66 7.55
C ASP A 15 5.99 1.88 8.27
N ASN A 16 6.22 2.12 9.56
CA ASN A 16 7.27 1.46 10.33
C ASN A 16 6.88 0.09 10.92
N VAL A 17 5.64 -0.34 10.71
CA VAL A 17 5.17 -1.67 11.15
C VAL A 17 5.49 -2.72 10.09
N PHE A 18 5.88 -3.91 10.52
CA PHE A 18 6.03 -5.08 9.66
C PHE A 18 4.66 -5.57 9.20
N GLY A 19 4.52 -5.90 7.92
CA GLY A 19 3.26 -6.40 7.38
C GLY A 19 3.41 -6.79 5.91
N VAL A 20 4.26 -7.78 5.63
CA VAL A 20 4.36 -8.39 4.31
C VAL A 20 3.07 -9.13 3.99
N SER A 21 2.65 -9.16 2.71
CA SER A 21 1.43 -9.87 2.26
C SER A 21 1.33 -11.26 2.86
N GLY A 22 0.28 -11.51 3.65
CA GLY A 22 0.05 -12.73 4.40
C GLY A 22 0.45 -12.67 5.89
N ASP A 23 1.03 -11.56 6.36
CA ASP A 23 1.34 -11.31 7.78
C ASP A 23 1.04 -9.84 8.16
N GLU A 24 -0.19 -9.39 7.93
CA GLU A 24 -0.64 -8.01 8.13
C GLU A 24 -1.16 -7.72 9.54
N GLU A 25 -1.19 -8.69 10.45
CA GLU A 25 -1.84 -8.56 11.78
C GLU A 25 -1.30 -7.39 12.61
N ASP A 26 0.03 -7.14 12.58
CA ASP A 26 0.64 -6.02 13.32
C ASP A 26 0.15 -4.67 12.78
N VAL A 27 -0.07 -4.57 11.46
CA VAL A 27 -0.61 -3.38 10.81
C VAL A 27 -2.08 -3.20 11.14
N ALA A 28 -2.86 -4.28 11.04
CA ALA A 28 -4.28 -4.29 11.42
C ALA A 28 -4.46 -3.83 12.88
N LYS A 29 -3.56 -4.24 13.78
CA LYS A 29 -3.56 -3.78 15.17
C LYS A 29 -3.36 -2.26 15.27
N VAL A 30 -2.35 -1.72 14.58
CA VAL A 30 -2.10 -0.26 14.58
C VAL A 30 -3.28 0.49 13.97
N LEU A 31 -3.86 -0.04 12.90
CA LEU A 31 -5.02 0.58 12.25
C LEU A 31 -6.24 0.61 13.21
N ARG A 32 -6.51 -0.48 13.93
CA ARG A 32 -7.55 -0.52 14.97
C ARG A 32 -7.31 0.53 16.08
N GLU A 33 -6.06 0.65 16.54
CA GLU A 33 -5.68 1.65 17.56
C GLU A 33 -5.89 3.08 17.06
N GLU A 34 -5.51 3.40 15.82
CA GLU A 34 -5.69 4.73 15.22
C GLU A 34 -7.16 5.10 14.96
N MET A 35 -8.00 4.11 14.71
CA MET A 35 -9.43 4.30 14.44
C MET A 35 -10.32 4.12 15.66
N GLU A 36 -9.79 3.74 16.82
CA GLU A 36 -10.58 3.52 18.03
C GLU A 36 -11.45 4.73 18.40
N GLY A 37 -12.76 4.47 18.62
CA GLY A 37 -13.74 5.51 18.97
C GLY A 37 -14.12 6.45 17.82
N LEU A 38 -13.76 6.15 16.57
CA LEU A 38 -14.12 6.94 15.38
C LEU A 38 -15.25 6.31 14.57
N TYR A 39 -15.50 5.02 14.70
CA TYR A 39 -16.50 4.24 13.97
C TYR A 39 -17.69 3.84 14.85
N ASP A 40 -18.79 3.46 14.21
CA ASP A 40 -19.99 2.94 14.90
C ASP A 40 -19.93 1.41 15.04
N GLN A 41 -19.28 0.71 14.11
CA GLN A 41 -19.10 -0.74 14.11
C GLN A 41 -17.73 -1.11 13.52
N HIS A 42 -17.06 -2.08 14.13
CA HIS A 42 -15.87 -2.75 13.59
C HIS A 42 -16.16 -4.22 13.34
N ASP A 43 -15.59 -4.76 12.27
CA ASP A 43 -15.68 -6.18 11.91
C ASP A 43 -14.36 -6.63 11.25
N GLU A 44 -14.11 -7.93 11.27
CA GLU A 44 -12.94 -8.56 10.64
C GLU A 44 -13.41 -9.84 9.92
N ASP A 45 -12.83 -10.11 8.75
CA ASP A 45 -13.15 -11.36 8.05
C ASP A 45 -12.06 -12.43 8.24
N PRO A 46 -12.31 -13.68 7.80
CA PRO A 46 -11.35 -14.77 7.96
C PRO A 46 -10.01 -14.58 7.23
N LEU A 47 -9.90 -13.65 6.29
CA LEU A 47 -8.64 -13.30 5.62
C LEU A 47 -7.84 -12.26 6.43
N GLY A 48 -8.48 -11.55 7.38
CA GLY A 48 -7.88 -10.48 8.16
C GLY A 48 -8.21 -9.07 7.66
N ASN A 49 -9.09 -8.92 6.65
CA ASN A 49 -9.56 -7.60 6.24
C ASN A 49 -10.29 -6.94 7.41
N GLN A 50 -10.01 -5.65 7.64
CA GLN A 50 -10.58 -4.85 8.70
C GLN A 50 -11.69 -3.94 8.16
N TYR A 51 -12.83 -3.87 8.82
CA TYR A 51 -13.99 -3.07 8.39
C TYR A 51 -14.38 -2.08 9.48
N PHE A 52 -14.18 -0.80 9.24
CA PHE A 52 -14.57 0.29 10.15
C PHE A 52 -15.76 1.03 9.55
N ILE A 53 -16.94 0.85 10.14
CA ILE A 53 -18.20 1.30 9.58
C ILE A 53 -18.69 2.53 10.33
N LYS A 54 -18.94 3.61 9.60
CA LYS A 54 -19.62 4.81 10.06
C LYS A 54 -21.02 4.84 9.42
N TYR A 55 -22.06 4.77 10.25
CA TYR A 55 -23.42 4.84 9.76
C TYR A 55 -23.79 6.24 9.28
N GLY A 56 -24.36 6.31 8.09
CA GLY A 56 -24.98 7.51 7.54
C GLY A 56 -26.47 7.56 7.85
N LYS A 57 -27.14 8.61 7.34
CA LYS A 57 -28.61 8.77 7.42
C LYS A 57 -29.34 7.63 6.73
N ASN A 58 -28.78 7.16 5.60
CA ASN A 58 -29.35 6.10 4.79
C ASN A 58 -28.44 4.85 4.85
N LYS A 59 -28.93 3.81 5.53
CA LYS A 59 -28.19 2.55 5.69
C LYS A 59 -28.14 1.70 4.42
N GLU A 60 -28.98 1.99 3.44
CA GLU A 60 -29.00 1.26 2.15
C GLU A 60 -28.00 1.84 1.15
N LYS A 61 -27.66 3.12 1.28
CA LYS A 61 -26.58 3.75 0.51
C LYS A 61 -25.24 3.41 1.16
N ARG A 62 -24.47 2.55 0.53
CA ARG A 62 -23.23 2.01 1.10
C ARG A 62 -22.03 2.31 0.21
N VAL A 63 -21.08 3.03 0.75
CA VAL A 63 -19.79 3.34 0.10
C VAL A 63 -18.67 2.62 0.83
N LEU A 64 -17.87 1.85 0.10
CA LEU A 64 -16.67 1.22 0.62
C LEU A 64 -15.46 1.97 0.08
N ILE A 65 -14.54 2.34 0.98
CA ILE A 65 -13.23 2.89 0.66
C ILE A 65 -12.21 1.91 1.23
N SER A 66 -11.34 1.36 0.39
CA SER A 66 -10.30 0.41 0.81
C SER A 66 -8.90 1.00 0.63
N ALA A 67 -7.97 0.58 1.48
CA ALA A 67 -6.54 0.75 1.32
C ALA A 67 -5.86 -0.52 1.82
N HIS A 68 -4.81 -0.98 1.13
CA HIS A 68 -4.21 -2.23 1.53
C HIS A 68 -3.20 -2.07 2.68
N MET A 69 -3.24 -3.04 3.60
CA MET A 69 -2.38 -3.08 4.78
C MET A 69 -1.06 -3.78 4.50
N ASP A 70 -0.99 -4.61 3.48
CA ASP A 70 0.21 -5.34 3.14
C ASP A 70 1.28 -4.47 2.46
N GLU A 71 2.47 -4.98 2.42
CA GLU A 71 3.62 -4.45 1.71
C GLU A 71 4.33 -5.58 0.98
N ILE A 72 5.03 -5.29 -0.10
CA ILE A 72 5.92 -6.24 -0.75
C ILE A 72 7.02 -6.70 0.22
N GLY A 73 7.49 -7.91 0.04
CA GLY A 73 8.57 -8.47 0.85
C GLY A 73 9.09 -9.78 0.31
N TYR A 74 9.48 -10.65 1.20
CA TYR A 74 10.06 -11.94 0.84
C TYR A 74 9.59 -13.02 1.81
N ILE A 75 9.79 -14.28 1.43
CA ILE A 75 9.54 -15.45 2.28
C ILE A 75 10.80 -16.31 2.32
N VAL A 76 11.18 -16.76 3.51
CA VAL A 76 12.31 -17.69 3.70
C VAL A 76 12.00 -18.99 2.98
N ASN A 77 12.89 -19.38 2.04
CA ASN A 77 12.76 -20.61 1.26
C ASN A 77 13.63 -21.73 1.80
N TYR A 78 14.89 -21.42 2.14
CA TYR A 78 15.87 -22.43 2.53
C TYR A 78 16.96 -21.83 3.42
N ILE A 79 17.52 -22.64 4.30
CA ILE A 79 18.68 -22.28 5.14
C ILE A 79 19.86 -23.16 4.73
N GLU A 80 20.92 -22.53 4.26
CA GLU A 80 22.16 -23.19 3.84
C GLU A 80 22.89 -23.81 5.02
N GLU A 81 23.80 -24.76 4.78
CA GLU A 81 24.63 -25.41 5.84
C GLU A 81 25.52 -24.41 6.60
N ASN A 82 25.96 -23.35 5.91
CA ASN A 82 26.76 -22.27 6.50
C ASN A 82 25.94 -21.20 7.21
N GLY A 83 24.61 -21.38 7.33
CA GLY A 83 23.71 -20.47 8.04
C GLY A 83 23.07 -19.37 7.20
N LEU A 84 23.51 -19.15 5.96
CA LEU A 84 22.90 -18.16 5.06
C LEU A 84 21.47 -18.57 4.69
N VAL A 85 20.58 -17.59 4.55
CA VAL A 85 19.15 -17.81 4.27
C VAL A 85 18.84 -17.46 2.82
N ARG A 86 18.19 -18.38 2.09
CA ARG A 86 17.62 -18.14 0.78
C ARG A 86 16.16 -17.74 0.92
N PHE A 87 15.69 -16.85 0.04
CA PHE A 87 14.35 -16.30 0.07
C PHE A 87 13.76 -16.12 -1.32
N LEU A 88 12.44 -16.04 -1.39
CA LEU A 88 11.69 -15.80 -2.60
C LEU A 88 10.92 -14.48 -2.47
N PRO A 89 10.62 -13.77 -3.58
CA PRO A 89 9.85 -12.54 -3.54
C PRO A 89 8.37 -12.82 -3.19
N VAL A 90 7.77 -11.91 -2.44
CA VAL A 90 6.33 -11.78 -2.19
C VAL A 90 5.93 -10.42 -2.74
N GLY A 91 5.07 -10.40 -3.76
CA GLY A 91 4.78 -9.22 -4.56
C GLY A 91 5.77 -9.00 -5.71
N TYR A 92 5.66 -7.86 -6.40
CA TYR A 92 6.48 -7.53 -7.56
C TYR A 92 7.72 -6.72 -7.17
N HIS A 93 8.90 -7.22 -7.50
CA HIS A 93 10.19 -6.64 -7.14
C HIS A 93 11.08 -6.34 -8.34
N ASP A 94 11.88 -5.29 -8.24
CA ASP A 94 13.09 -5.12 -9.04
C ASP A 94 14.26 -5.79 -8.29
N ASP A 95 14.94 -6.74 -8.93
CA ASP A 95 16.07 -7.48 -8.36
C ASP A 95 17.14 -6.56 -7.72
N ARG A 96 17.32 -5.35 -8.27
CA ARG A 96 18.32 -4.37 -7.83
C ARG A 96 18.01 -3.77 -6.46
N THR A 97 16.76 -3.79 -6.04
CA THR A 97 16.33 -3.18 -4.76
C THR A 97 16.61 -4.06 -3.56
N ALA A 98 16.80 -5.37 -3.77
CA ALA A 98 17.05 -6.33 -2.71
C ALA A 98 18.53 -6.44 -2.30
N VAL A 99 19.45 -5.86 -3.09
CA VAL A 99 20.90 -5.98 -2.86
C VAL A 99 21.37 -4.97 -1.81
N ASN A 100 22.22 -5.42 -0.86
CA ASN A 100 22.83 -4.57 0.18
C ASN A 100 21.79 -3.82 1.05
N GLN A 101 20.75 -4.51 1.47
CA GLN A 101 19.70 -3.98 2.33
C GLN A 101 19.75 -4.55 3.74
N ASP A 102 19.34 -3.73 4.70
CA ASP A 102 18.97 -4.19 6.03
C ASP A 102 17.59 -4.84 5.97
N MET A 103 17.51 -6.08 6.48
CA MET A 103 16.30 -6.89 6.45
C MET A 103 15.87 -7.34 7.84
N VAL A 104 14.61 -7.69 7.98
CA VAL A 104 14.05 -8.27 9.19
C VAL A 104 13.18 -9.48 8.83
N ILE A 105 13.41 -10.61 9.53
CA ILE A 105 12.52 -11.77 9.51
C ILE A 105 11.63 -11.70 10.74
N LYS A 106 10.32 -11.88 10.57
CA LYS A 106 9.39 -12.08 11.68
C LYS A 106 9.23 -13.58 11.92
N THR A 107 9.60 -14.04 13.11
CA THR A 107 9.55 -15.45 13.50
C THR A 107 8.43 -15.71 14.49
N ASP A 108 7.84 -16.91 14.47
CA ASP A 108 6.74 -17.28 15.36
C ASP A 108 7.10 -17.24 16.85
N LYS A 109 8.38 -17.51 17.19
CA LYS A 109 8.77 -17.74 18.59
C LYS A 109 9.62 -16.62 19.19
N ASN A 110 10.53 -16.07 18.41
CA ASN A 110 11.56 -15.16 18.91
C ASN A 110 11.38 -13.70 18.47
N GLY A 111 10.25 -13.40 17.81
CA GLY A 111 9.98 -12.06 17.30
C GLY A 111 10.84 -11.73 16.09
N LYS A 112 11.40 -10.53 16.04
CA LYS A 112 12.16 -10.01 14.89
C LYS A 112 13.62 -10.39 14.94
N VAL A 113 14.14 -10.98 13.84
CA VAL A 113 15.55 -11.32 13.63
C VAL A 113 16.07 -10.46 12.48
N TYR A 114 17.15 -9.72 12.72
CA TYR A 114 17.71 -8.78 11.75
C TYR A 114 18.90 -9.41 11.00
N GLY A 115 19.04 -9.04 9.72
CA GLY A 115 20.14 -9.49 8.87
C GLY A 115 20.36 -8.53 7.72
N VAL A 116 21.33 -8.86 6.87
CA VAL A 116 21.69 -8.05 5.70
C VAL A 116 21.75 -8.91 4.45
N THR A 117 21.23 -8.38 3.33
CA THR A 117 21.49 -8.99 2.02
C THR A 117 22.85 -8.52 1.52
N GLY A 118 23.70 -9.47 1.13
CA GLY A 118 25.05 -9.18 0.69
C GLY A 118 25.24 -9.27 -0.83
N SER A 119 26.36 -8.77 -1.29
CA SER A 119 26.81 -8.93 -2.68
C SER A 119 28.33 -9.16 -2.74
N LYS A 120 28.79 -9.66 -3.88
CA LYS A 120 30.23 -9.81 -4.15
C LYS A 120 30.92 -8.45 -4.06
N PRO A 121 32.02 -8.31 -3.28
CA PRO A 121 32.74 -7.05 -3.16
C PRO A 121 33.32 -6.58 -4.51
N ALA A 122 33.18 -5.29 -4.82
CA ALA A 122 33.66 -4.69 -6.07
C ALA A 122 35.15 -4.96 -6.36
N HIS A 123 35.97 -5.10 -5.30
CA HIS A 123 37.41 -5.36 -5.40
C HIS A 123 37.78 -6.68 -6.07
N ILE A 124 36.85 -7.65 -6.12
CA ILE A 124 37.05 -8.98 -6.70
C ILE A 124 36.02 -9.30 -7.79
N MET A 125 35.25 -8.30 -8.27
CA MET A 125 34.33 -8.44 -9.40
C MET A 125 35.12 -8.54 -10.71
N THR A 126 34.62 -9.36 -11.64
CA THR A 126 35.06 -9.39 -13.04
C THR A 126 34.25 -8.37 -13.86
N GLU A 127 34.64 -8.11 -15.12
CA GLU A 127 33.83 -7.28 -16.03
C GLU A 127 32.41 -7.84 -16.21
N GLU A 128 32.28 -9.16 -16.31
CA GLU A 128 30.98 -9.84 -16.41
C GLU A 128 30.12 -9.63 -15.17
N ASP A 129 30.71 -9.66 -13.97
CA ASP A 129 30.01 -9.37 -12.72
C ASP A 129 29.46 -7.93 -12.68
N HIS A 130 30.18 -6.97 -13.26
CA HIS A 130 29.73 -5.55 -13.31
C HIS A 130 28.53 -5.34 -14.24
N ASP A 131 28.44 -6.12 -15.32
CA ASP A 131 27.38 -5.98 -16.32
C ASP A 131 26.12 -6.79 -15.97
N ARG A 132 26.20 -7.70 -14.98
CA ARG A 132 25.10 -8.58 -14.56
C ARG A 132 24.30 -7.99 -13.42
N VAL A 133 22.98 -7.88 -13.60
CA VAL A 133 22.05 -7.66 -12.48
C VAL A 133 21.93 -8.96 -11.69
N MET A 134 22.29 -8.92 -10.40
CA MET A 134 22.13 -10.06 -9.50
C MET A 134 20.62 -10.32 -9.29
N LYS A 135 20.21 -11.57 -9.48
CA LYS A 135 18.81 -11.97 -9.32
C LYS A 135 18.49 -12.29 -7.87
N ILE A 136 17.24 -12.10 -7.47
CA ILE A 136 16.76 -12.41 -6.10
C ILE A 136 17.06 -13.89 -5.77
N GLU A 137 16.94 -14.80 -6.73
CA GLU A 137 17.25 -16.23 -6.55
C GLU A 137 18.72 -16.53 -6.23
N ASP A 138 19.64 -15.62 -6.63
CA ASP A 138 21.08 -15.72 -6.35
C ASP A 138 21.45 -15.05 -5.00
N LEU A 139 20.57 -14.21 -4.45
CA LEU A 139 20.79 -13.48 -3.21
C LEU A 139 20.70 -14.39 -1.98
N TYR A 140 21.27 -13.91 -0.90
CA TYR A 140 21.17 -14.52 0.42
C TYR A 140 21.05 -13.44 1.50
N LEU A 141 20.44 -13.81 2.61
CA LEU A 141 20.43 -13.03 3.84
C LEU A 141 21.46 -13.61 4.81
N ASP A 142 22.30 -12.76 5.33
CA ASP A 142 23.28 -13.05 6.36
C ASP A 142 22.76 -12.57 7.72
N LEU A 143 22.57 -13.50 8.65
CA LEU A 143 22.16 -13.26 10.03
C LEU A 143 23.34 -13.27 11.02
N GLY A 144 24.58 -13.36 10.51
CA GLY A 144 25.78 -13.48 11.33
C GLY A 144 25.94 -14.86 12.00
N THR A 145 25.29 -15.89 11.46
CA THR A 145 25.38 -17.27 11.95
C THR A 145 26.31 -18.10 11.07
N GLU A 146 26.92 -19.14 11.66
CA GLU A 146 27.93 -19.97 10.98
C GLU A 146 27.42 -21.37 10.61
N SER A 147 26.18 -21.70 10.97
CA SER A 147 25.56 -22.99 10.62
C SER A 147 24.04 -22.90 10.55
N ARG A 148 23.45 -23.85 9.85
CA ARG A 148 21.97 -24.01 9.77
C ARG A 148 21.35 -24.10 11.16
N GLU A 149 21.95 -24.90 12.07
CA GLU A 149 21.45 -25.07 13.43
C GLU A 149 21.48 -23.76 14.21
N ALA A 150 22.53 -22.94 14.03
CA ALA A 150 22.63 -21.63 14.66
C ALA A 150 21.53 -20.67 14.14
N THR A 151 21.29 -20.63 12.83
CA THR A 151 20.19 -19.87 12.24
C THR A 151 18.83 -20.34 12.76
N MET A 152 18.61 -21.65 12.78
CA MET A 152 17.38 -22.24 13.32
C MET A 152 17.21 -21.99 14.82
N ALA A 153 18.30 -21.85 15.59
CA ALA A 153 18.25 -21.50 17.01
C ALA A 153 17.76 -20.06 17.25
N LEU A 154 17.94 -19.14 16.28
CA LEU A 154 17.35 -17.80 16.28
C LEU A 154 15.82 -17.83 16.07
N GLY A 155 15.24 -18.99 15.75
CA GLY A 155 13.82 -19.16 15.49
C GLY A 155 13.44 -19.18 14.00
N VAL A 156 14.36 -18.85 13.11
CA VAL A 156 14.11 -18.75 11.66
C VAL A 156 13.80 -20.12 11.04
N ARG A 157 12.77 -20.15 10.20
CA ARG A 157 12.29 -21.35 9.49
C ARG A 157 11.91 -21.01 8.04
N PRO A 158 11.96 -21.97 7.11
CA PRO A 158 11.29 -21.83 5.83
C PRO A 158 9.79 -21.52 6.04
N GLY A 159 9.29 -20.52 5.32
CA GLY A 159 7.93 -20.01 5.47
C GLY A 159 7.80 -18.74 6.31
N ASP A 160 8.84 -18.33 7.05
CA ASP A 160 8.84 -17.04 7.75
C ASP A 160 8.89 -15.89 6.75
N TYR A 161 8.13 -14.83 7.02
CA TYR A 161 8.15 -13.62 6.18
C TYR A 161 9.33 -12.72 6.52
N MET A 162 9.85 -12.04 5.50
CA MET A 162 10.98 -11.12 5.58
C MET A 162 10.66 -9.83 4.85
N GLY A 163 10.98 -8.70 5.46
CA GLY A 163 10.77 -7.37 4.89
C GLY A 163 11.98 -6.47 5.07
N TYR A 164 11.91 -5.27 4.51
CA TYR A 164 12.94 -4.25 4.70
C TYR A 164 12.94 -3.73 6.14
N SER A 165 14.14 -3.59 6.73
CA SER A 165 14.34 -3.00 8.05
C SER A 165 14.74 -1.53 7.90
N ARG A 166 13.75 -0.65 7.74
CA ARG A 166 13.97 0.77 7.51
C ARG A 166 12.89 1.61 8.19
N GLU A 167 13.28 2.71 8.82
CA GLU A 167 12.35 3.72 9.33
C GLU A 167 12.12 4.81 8.29
N GLY A 168 10.88 5.27 8.19
CA GLY A 168 10.51 6.40 7.35
C GLY A 168 10.99 7.73 7.92
N TYR A 169 11.21 8.72 7.08
CA TYR A 169 11.62 10.06 7.50
C TYR A 169 11.17 11.16 6.53
N LEU A 170 11.31 12.40 7.00
CA LEU A 170 10.91 13.59 6.24
C LEU A 170 12.06 14.15 5.41
N LEU A 171 11.75 14.53 4.15
CA LEU A 171 12.67 15.23 3.25
C LEU A 171 12.24 16.70 3.06
N ASN A 172 13.16 17.51 2.59
CA ASN A 172 12.93 18.92 2.20
C ASN A 172 12.11 19.70 3.26
N GLY A 173 12.59 19.71 4.50
CA GLY A 173 11.95 20.48 5.56
C GLY A 173 10.59 19.97 6.03
N GLY A 174 10.18 18.77 5.59
CA GLY A 174 8.90 18.15 5.91
C GLY A 174 7.84 18.29 4.82
N LYS A 175 8.25 18.60 3.58
CA LYS A 175 7.37 18.61 2.42
C LYS A 175 7.08 17.21 1.90
N TYR A 176 8.08 16.32 1.98
CA TYR A 176 7.97 14.94 1.49
C TYR A 176 8.19 13.96 2.64
N TYR A 177 7.60 12.80 2.51
CA TYR A 177 7.84 11.64 3.34
C TYR A 177 8.44 10.52 2.49
N THR A 178 9.40 9.77 3.02
CA THR A 178 9.94 8.56 2.40
C THR A 178 9.95 7.42 3.40
N GLY A 179 9.58 6.23 2.95
CA GLY A 179 9.49 5.03 3.79
C GLY A 179 9.46 3.74 3.00
N LYS A 180 9.41 2.61 3.70
CA LYS A 180 9.52 1.27 3.11
C LYS A 180 8.21 0.72 2.56
N SER A 181 7.09 1.16 3.12
CA SER A 181 5.74 0.67 2.82
C SER A 181 4.73 1.81 2.63
N VAL A 182 5.20 2.91 2.02
CA VAL A 182 4.31 4.04 1.63
C VAL A 182 3.17 3.52 0.76
N ASP A 183 3.42 2.56 -0.06
CA ASP A 183 2.52 1.65 -0.75
C ASP A 183 2.07 0.53 0.21
N ASP A 184 0.80 0.45 0.70
CA ASP A 184 -0.18 1.56 0.64
C ASP A 184 -0.54 2.02 2.06
N ARG A 185 0.46 2.14 2.94
CA ARG A 185 0.25 2.72 4.29
C ARG A 185 -0.13 4.20 4.20
N ALA A 186 0.12 4.84 3.05
CA ALA A 186 -0.34 6.18 2.76
C ALA A 186 -1.86 6.22 2.63
N GLY A 187 -2.47 5.32 1.88
CA GLY A 187 -3.93 5.16 1.80
C GLY A 187 -4.53 4.77 3.15
N CYS A 188 -3.90 3.87 3.90
CA CYS A 188 -4.31 3.55 5.26
C CYS A 188 -4.34 4.79 6.17
N ALA A 189 -3.32 5.66 6.11
CA ALA A 189 -3.29 6.90 6.88
C ALA A 189 -4.37 7.90 6.43
N VAL A 190 -4.65 7.97 5.11
CA VAL A 190 -5.76 8.75 4.55
C VAL A 190 -7.09 8.26 5.10
N MET A 191 -7.34 6.94 5.14
CA MET A 191 -8.58 6.38 5.71
C MET A 191 -8.78 6.81 7.16
N VAL A 192 -7.75 6.71 8.00
CA VAL A 192 -7.80 7.15 9.39
C VAL A 192 -8.21 8.63 9.49
N GLU A 193 -7.58 9.48 8.69
CA GLU A 193 -7.85 10.92 8.72
C GLU A 193 -9.24 11.26 8.15
N VAL A 194 -9.69 10.56 7.10
CA VAL A 194 -11.06 10.68 6.57
C VAL A 194 -12.06 10.34 7.67
N LEU A 195 -11.89 9.22 8.38
CA LEU A 195 -12.80 8.82 9.45
C LEU A 195 -12.83 9.85 10.59
N LYS A 196 -11.68 10.41 10.98
CA LYS A 196 -11.60 11.49 11.97
C LYS A 196 -12.43 12.72 11.54
N ARG A 197 -12.40 13.07 10.26
CA ARG A 197 -13.10 14.28 9.74
C ARG A 197 -14.59 14.05 9.51
N ILE A 198 -15.01 12.84 9.17
CA ILE A 198 -16.44 12.55 8.97
C ILE A 198 -17.15 12.08 10.23
N LYS A 199 -16.43 11.78 11.33
CA LYS A 199 -16.97 11.22 12.57
C LYS A 199 -18.24 11.94 13.05
N ASP A 200 -18.18 13.26 13.11
CA ASP A 200 -19.26 14.09 13.64
C ASP A 200 -20.12 14.72 12.52
N LEU A 201 -19.89 14.34 11.26
CA LEU A 201 -20.67 14.83 10.13
C LEU A 201 -21.92 13.98 9.92
N ASP A 202 -22.98 14.65 9.54
CA ASP A 202 -24.27 14.05 9.21
C ASP A 202 -24.34 13.74 7.71
N ILE A 203 -23.55 12.72 7.29
CA ILE A 203 -23.45 12.30 5.89
C ILE A 203 -24.59 11.38 5.47
N GLU A 204 -24.92 11.38 4.19
CA GLU A 204 -26.00 10.55 3.64
C GLU A 204 -25.65 9.06 3.60
N PRO A 205 -24.49 8.61 3.05
CA PRO A 205 -24.20 7.18 2.93
C PRO A 205 -23.64 6.60 4.23
N THR A 206 -23.90 5.32 4.46
CA THR A 206 -23.10 4.49 5.36
C THR A 206 -21.77 4.20 4.70
N VAL A 207 -20.66 4.51 5.38
CA VAL A 207 -19.31 4.39 4.86
C VAL A 207 -18.58 3.27 5.59
N CYS A 208 -17.96 2.37 4.85
CA CYS A 208 -17.00 1.41 5.35
C CYS A 208 -15.60 1.82 4.89
N LEU A 209 -14.69 2.02 5.83
CA LEU A 209 -13.25 2.17 5.57
C LEU A 209 -12.62 0.81 5.84
N ALA A 210 -12.07 0.18 4.80
CA ALA A 210 -11.59 -1.19 4.89
C ALA A 210 -10.07 -1.27 4.71
N GLY A 211 -9.35 -1.77 5.73
CA GLY A 211 -7.97 -2.21 5.58
C GLY A 211 -7.94 -3.56 4.90
N SER A 212 -7.50 -3.63 3.65
CA SER A 212 -7.43 -4.86 2.88
C SER A 212 -6.11 -5.60 3.06
N VAL A 213 -6.11 -6.91 2.81
CA VAL A 213 -4.95 -7.79 2.88
C VAL A 213 -4.63 -8.38 1.51
N GLN A 214 -3.35 -8.72 1.28
CA GLN A 214 -2.89 -9.47 0.12
C GLN A 214 -3.24 -8.81 -1.24
N GLU A 215 -3.19 -7.48 -1.29
CA GLU A 215 -3.33 -6.73 -2.52
C GLU A 215 -2.15 -7.04 -3.46
N GLU A 216 -0.93 -6.94 -2.96
CA GLU A 216 0.37 -7.08 -3.63
C GLU A 216 0.61 -8.48 -4.28
N VAL A 217 -0.21 -9.45 -3.93
CA VAL A 217 -0.15 -10.82 -4.45
C VAL A 217 -1.40 -11.21 -5.24
N GLY A 218 -2.13 -10.21 -5.75
CA GLY A 218 -3.23 -10.39 -6.69
C GLY A 218 -4.58 -9.79 -6.27
N MET A 219 -4.58 -8.66 -5.54
CA MET A 219 -5.80 -7.87 -5.24
C MET A 219 -6.93 -8.75 -4.63
N ARG A 220 -6.56 -9.59 -3.64
CA ARG A 220 -7.43 -10.71 -3.19
C ARG A 220 -8.62 -10.27 -2.36
N ALA A 221 -8.58 -9.07 -1.78
CA ALA A 221 -9.58 -8.61 -0.83
C ALA A 221 -10.85 -8.03 -1.48
N GLY A 222 -10.79 -7.49 -2.69
CA GLY A 222 -11.91 -6.75 -3.30
C GLY A 222 -13.22 -7.55 -3.33
N GLY A 223 -13.16 -8.82 -3.79
CA GLY A 223 -14.33 -9.69 -3.81
C GLY A 223 -14.93 -9.97 -2.43
N PRO A 224 -14.17 -10.50 -1.46
CA PRO A 224 -14.60 -10.67 -0.08
C PRO A 224 -15.21 -9.42 0.55
N MET A 225 -14.58 -8.25 0.38
CA MET A 225 -15.08 -6.98 0.92
C MET A 225 -16.46 -6.61 0.33
N VAL A 226 -16.64 -6.73 -0.98
CA VAL A 226 -17.92 -6.47 -1.64
C VAL A 226 -19.01 -7.43 -1.13
N HIS A 227 -18.72 -8.73 -1.03
CA HIS A 227 -19.69 -9.68 -0.52
C HIS A 227 -20.10 -9.42 0.94
N ARG A 228 -19.15 -8.99 1.78
CA ARG A 228 -19.42 -8.76 3.20
C ARG A 228 -20.18 -7.46 3.46
N PHE A 229 -19.77 -6.37 2.85
CA PHE A 229 -20.37 -5.05 3.09
C PHE A 229 -21.53 -4.72 2.14
N ASN A 230 -21.58 -5.33 0.95
CA ASN A 230 -22.56 -5.09 -0.12
C ASN A 230 -22.68 -3.60 -0.49
N PRO A 231 -21.58 -2.95 -0.93
CA PRO A 231 -21.58 -1.53 -1.30
C PRO A 231 -22.21 -1.30 -2.67
N GLU A 232 -22.75 -0.09 -2.91
CA GLU A 232 -23.12 0.38 -4.26
C GLU A 232 -21.93 1.01 -5.00
N LEU A 233 -20.90 1.41 -4.23
CA LEU A 233 -19.67 2.02 -4.75
C LEU A 233 -18.46 1.55 -3.95
N VAL A 234 -17.36 1.25 -4.65
CA VAL A 234 -16.05 0.99 -4.09
C VAL A 234 -15.06 2.03 -4.62
N LEU A 235 -14.29 2.66 -3.71
CA LEU A 235 -13.13 3.47 -4.02
C LEU A 235 -11.88 2.80 -3.41
N ALA A 236 -10.98 2.30 -4.24
CA ALA A 236 -9.67 1.89 -3.78
C ALA A 236 -8.79 3.13 -3.61
N LEU A 237 -8.26 3.33 -2.41
CA LEU A 237 -7.11 4.19 -2.19
C LEU A 237 -5.87 3.38 -2.51
N ASP A 238 -4.90 4.03 -3.10
CA ASP A 238 -3.64 3.40 -3.45
C ASP A 238 -2.62 4.50 -3.75
N VAL A 239 -1.41 4.13 -4.06
CA VAL A 239 -0.43 5.03 -4.65
C VAL A 239 -0.46 4.94 -6.17
N THR A 240 0.15 5.88 -6.86
CA THR A 240 0.34 5.83 -8.32
C THR A 240 1.72 6.29 -8.73
N LEU A 241 2.18 5.82 -9.86
CA LEU A 241 3.46 6.20 -10.44
C LEU A 241 3.52 7.70 -10.72
N THR A 242 4.69 8.30 -10.58
CA THR A 242 4.91 9.70 -10.96
C THR A 242 6.08 9.85 -11.93
N GLY A 243 5.95 10.76 -12.85
CA GLY A 243 7.04 11.27 -13.66
C GLY A 243 8.00 12.19 -12.88
N GLY A 244 8.85 12.88 -13.63
CA GLY A 244 9.78 13.89 -13.07
C GLY A 244 11.04 13.32 -12.44
N VAL A 245 11.42 12.08 -12.79
CA VAL A 245 12.71 11.46 -12.47
C VAL A 245 13.40 11.00 -13.75
N PRO A 246 14.73 10.96 -13.80
CA PRO A 246 15.46 10.46 -14.97
C PRO A 246 15.02 9.05 -15.35
N GLY A 247 14.83 8.82 -16.65
CA GLY A 247 14.44 7.50 -17.18
C GLY A 247 12.92 7.26 -17.25
N VAL A 248 12.09 8.18 -16.75
CA VAL A 248 10.62 8.14 -16.91
C VAL A 248 10.19 9.24 -17.86
N GLU A 249 9.62 8.86 -19.01
CA GLU A 249 9.08 9.80 -19.99
C GLU A 249 7.66 10.24 -19.58
N GLU A 250 7.30 11.50 -19.84
CA GLU A 250 5.97 12.06 -19.52
C GLU A 250 4.82 11.23 -20.11
N ARG A 251 4.97 10.67 -21.31
CA ARG A 251 3.96 9.80 -21.92
C ARG A 251 3.78 8.44 -21.21
N GLN A 252 4.74 8.03 -20.37
CA GLN A 252 4.64 6.79 -19.59
C GLN A 252 3.94 7.04 -18.25
N CYS A 253 4.12 8.26 -17.72
CA CYS A 253 3.57 8.68 -16.45
C CYS A 253 3.45 10.21 -16.42
N SER A 254 2.23 10.71 -16.57
CA SER A 254 1.95 12.16 -16.62
C SER A 254 1.74 12.76 -15.25
N GLU A 255 1.49 11.96 -14.25
CA GLU A 255 1.27 12.38 -12.88
C GLU A 255 2.57 12.92 -12.26
N VAL A 256 2.42 13.97 -11.43
CA VAL A 256 3.54 14.61 -10.75
C VAL A 256 3.26 14.76 -9.25
N MET A 257 4.29 14.64 -8.42
CA MET A 257 4.17 14.95 -7.00
C MET A 257 3.95 16.45 -6.77
N GLY A 258 2.94 16.78 -6.00
CA GLY A 258 2.49 18.16 -5.77
C GLY A 258 1.38 18.62 -6.72
N GLY A 259 0.88 17.70 -7.56
CA GLY A 259 -0.25 17.95 -8.47
C GLY A 259 -1.61 17.59 -7.89
N GLY A 260 -1.67 17.10 -6.66
CA GLY A 260 -2.87 16.57 -6.03
C GLY A 260 -3.10 15.09 -6.32
N PRO A 261 -4.15 14.46 -5.73
CA PRO A 261 -4.47 13.06 -5.96
C PRO A 261 -4.78 12.75 -7.42
N GLY A 262 -4.44 11.52 -7.83
CA GLY A 262 -4.86 10.94 -9.09
C GLY A 262 -6.31 10.45 -9.00
N VAL A 263 -7.18 10.92 -9.88
CA VAL A 263 -8.49 10.30 -10.14
C VAL A 263 -8.28 9.24 -11.20
N LYS A 264 -8.39 7.97 -10.83
CA LYS A 264 -8.12 6.83 -11.71
C LYS A 264 -9.17 6.67 -12.80
N PHE A 265 -8.71 6.68 -14.05
CA PHE A 265 -9.54 6.41 -15.24
C PHE A 265 -9.33 4.99 -15.77
N TYR A 266 -8.10 4.51 -15.63
CA TYR A 266 -7.67 3.25 -16.22
C TYR A 266 -6.47 2.70 -15.46
N ASP A 267 -6.48 1.41 -15.21
CA ASP A 267 -5.30 0.64 -14.87
C ASP A 267 -5.27 -0.66 -15.68
N TRP A 268 -4.07 -1.19 -15.86
CA TRP A 268 -3.84 -2.41 -16.59
C TRP A 268 -2.55 -3.09 -16.17
N ASP A 269 -2.65 -4.31 -15.68
CA ASP A 269 -1.50 -5.13 -15.35
C ASP A 269 -1.38 -6.33 -16.26
N PRO A 270 -0.44 -6.32 -17.22
CA PRO A 270 -0.19 -7.46 -18.09
C PRO A 270 0.53 -8.62 -17.39
N ILE A 271 1.19 -8.36 -16.25
CA ILE A 271 1.99 -9.35 -15.51
C ILE A 271 1.07 -10.31 -14.75
N LEU A 272 0.05 -9.78 -14.09
CA LEU A 272 -0.95 -10.57 -13.35
C LEU A 272 -2.06 -11.15 -14.25
N GLY A 273 -1.82 -11.27 -15.54
CA GLY A 273 -2.73 -11.95 -16.45
C GLY A 273 -3.82 -11.05 -17.06
N ALA A 274 -3.45 -9.84 -17.43
CA ALA A 274 -4.35 -8.87 -18.07
C ALA A 274 -5.50 -8.44 -17.14
N THR A 275 -5.17 -8.14 -15.90
CA THR A 275 -6.07 -7.54 -14.90
C THR A 275 -6.09 -6.03 -15.09
N GLY A 276 -7.16 -5.37 -14.65
CA GLY A 276 -7.25 -3.91 -14.70
C GLY A 276 -8.69 -3.40 -14.73
N ASN A 277 -8.84 -2.13 -14.47
CA ASN A 277 -10.14 -1.47 -14.36
C ASN A 277 -10.27 -0.31 -15.35
N ASN A 278 -11.34 -0.33 -16.13
CA ASN A 278 -11.80 0.83 -16.90
C ASN A 278 -12.89 1.53 -16.09
N VAL A 279 -12.52 2.57 -15.36
CA VAL A 279 -13.45 3.21 -14.43
C VAL A 279 -14.61 3.87 -15.16
N PRO A 280 -15.87 3.55 -14.81
CA PRO A 280 -17.04 4.17 -15.44
C PRO A 280 -17.05 5.68 -15.32
N ARG A 281 -17.30 6.37 -16.43
CA ARG A 281 -17.24 7.85 -16.51
C ARG A 281 -18.12 8.60 -15.51
N LYS A 282 -19.22 8.02 -15.07
CA LYS A 282 -20.08 8.62 -14.06
C LYS A 282 -19.33 8.81 -12.72
N LEU A 283 -18.47 7.88 -12.34
CA LEU A 283 -17.68 7.97 -11.12
C LEU A 283 -16.54 8.99 -11.26
N THR A 284 -15.73 8.89 -12.32
CA THR A 284 -14.62 9.84 -12.53
C THR A 284 -15.11 11.26 -12.67
N ARG A 285 -16.27 11.47 -13.34
CA ARG A 285 -16.91 12.79 -13.47
C ARG A 285 -17.29 13.33 -12.09
N LYS A 286 -17.96 12.53 -11.25
CA LYS A 286 -18.38 12.98 -9.91
C LYS A 286 -17.18 13.35 -9.03
N LEU A 287 -16.10 12.56 -9.05
CA LEU A 287 -14.87 12.87 -8.32
C LEU A 287 -14.25 14.20 -8.80
N ILE A 288 -14.19 14.42 -10.12
CA ILE A 288 -13.66 15.66 -10.71
C ILE A 288 -14.55 16.85 -10.36
N GLU A 289 -15.87 16.75 -10.53
CA GLU A 289 -16.83 17.81 -10.18
C GLU A 289 -16.71 18.19 -8.69
N THR A 290 -16.52 17.19 -7.81
CA THR A 290 -16.28 17.44 -6.38
C THR A 290 -14.96 18.19 -6.17
N ALA A 291 -13.87 17.76 -6.82
CA ALA A 291 -12.57 18.44 -6.71
C ALA A 291 -12.65 19.89 -7.20
N GLU A 292 -13.18 20.11 -8.42
CA GLU A 292 -13.32 21.44 -9.03
C GLU A 292 -14.18 22.39 -8.19
N LYS A 293 -15.35 21.92 -7.71
CA LYS A 293 -16.26 22.68 -6.87
C LYS A 293 -15.62 23.16 -5.57
N ASN A 294 -14.74 22.33 -4.99
CA ASN A 294 -14.08 22.60 -3.72
C ASN A 294 -12.66 23.17 -3.88
N GLY A 295 -12.20 23.43 -5.10
CA GLY A 295 -10.88 23.99 -5.38
C GLY A 295 -9.73 23.06 -4.98
N ILE A 296 -9.95 21.74 -5.02
CA ILE A 296 -8.95 20.73 -4.69
C ILE A 296 -8.20 20.36 -5.97
N PRO A 297 -6.86 20.50 -6.02
CA PRO A 297 -6.06 20.02 -7.14
C PRO A 297 -6.24 18.52 -7.32
N PHE A 298 -6.25 18.07 -8.57
CA PHE A 298 -6.31 16.66 -8.92
C PHE A 298 -5.64 16.39 -10.26
N GLN A 299 -5.30 15.13 -10.51
CA GLN A 299 -4.74 14.68 -11.78
C GLN A 299 -5.61 13.57 -12.37
N ARG A 300 -5.55 13.40 -13.69
CA ARG A 300 -6.27 12.32 -14.39
C ARG A 300 -5.30 11.17 -14.57
N GLU A 301 -5.54 10.08 -13.86
CA GLU A 301 -4.62 8.96 -13.79
C GLU A 301 -4.93 7.88 -14.82
N ILE A 302 -3.88 7.47 -15.54
CA ILE A 302 -3.86 6.32 -16.46
C ILE A 302 -2.60 5.53 -16.16
N MET A 303 -2.75 4.34 -15.58
CA MET A 303 -1.65 3.49 -15.17
C MET A 303 -1.53 2.28 -16.10
N THR A 304 -0.33 2.03 -16.62
CA THR A 304 -0.02 0.86 -17.42
C THR A 304 1.08 0.05 -16.75
N GLY A 305 0.75 -1.01 -16.07
CA GLY A 305 1.70 -1.87 -15.35
C GLY A 305 1.41 -1.94 -13.85
N GLY A 306 0.14 -1.95 -13.47
CA GLY A 306 -0.34 -2.13 -12.11
C GLY A 306 -1.86 -2.14 -12.05
N GLY A 307 -2.40 -2.41 -10.89
CA GLY A 307 -3.83 -2.43 -10.62
C GLY A 307 -4.10 -1.98 -9.18
N THR A 308 -5.34 -2.13 -8.73
CA THR A 308 -5.76 -1.89 -7.34
C THR A 308 -6.89 -2.87 -6.97
N ASP A 309 -7.25 -2.95 -5.71
CA ASP A 309 -8.41 -3.73 -5.24
C ASP A 309 -9.72 -3.37 -5.96
N ALA A 310 -9.82 -2.20 -6.61
CA ALA A 310 -10.99 -1.82 -7.41
C ALA A 310 -11.26 -2.80 -8.56
N TRP A 311 -10.22 -3.41 -9.15
CA TRP A 311 -10.39 -4.42 -10.19
C TRP A 311 -11.16 -5.64 -9.67
N SER A 312 -10.68 -6.30 -8.62
CA SER A 312 -11.33 -7.50 -8.10
C SER A 312 -12.70 -7.18 -7.46
N ALA A 313 -12.85 -5.99 -6.86
CA ALA A 313 -14.13 -5.51 -6.36
C ALA A 313 -15.15 -5.33 -7.49
N SER A 314 -14.76 -4.78 -8.64
CA SER A 314 -15.67 -4.49 -9.76
C SER A 314 -16.36 -5.74 -10.32
N MET A 315 -15.70 -6.90 -10.19
CA MET A 315 -16.20 -8.19 -10.70
C MET A 315 -16.95 -9.01 -9.65
N ALA A 316 -17.04 -8.54 -8.40
CA ALA A 316 -17.65 -9.31 -7.32
C ALA A 316 -19.18 -9.28 -7.40
N GLY A 317 -19.81 -10.40 -7.06
CA GLY A 317 -21.27 -10.55 -7.04
C GLY A 317 -21.90 -10.32 -8.40
N GLN A 318 -22.75 -9.29 -8.50
CA GLN A 318 -23.40 -8.88 -9.75
C GLN A 318 -22.62 -7.74 -10.47
N GLY A 319 -21.40 -7.45 -10.00
CA GLY A 319 -20.63 -6.29 -10.36
C GLY A 319 -20.97 -5.07 -9.48
N VAL A 320 -19.95 -4.29 -9.13
CA VAL A 320 -20.11 -3.06 -8.36
C VAL A 320 -19.42 -1.91 -9.08
N LEU A 321 -19.95 -0.69 -8.92
CA LEU A 321 -19.24 0.50 -9.39
C LEU A 321 -17.95 0.68 -8.59
N ALA A 322 -16.79 0.55 -9.26
CA ALA A 322 -15.50 0.64 -8.62
C ALA A 322 -14.55 1.56 -9.36
N GLY A 323 -13.70 2.26 -8.62
CA GLY A 323 -12.66 3.13 -9.14
C GLY A 323 -11.62 3.43 -8.06
N GLY A 324 -10.66 4.32 -8.36
CA GLY A 324 -9.57 4.64 -7.45
C GLY A 324 -9.32 6.13 -7.28
N VAL A 325 -8.78 6.49 -6.14
CA VAL A 325 -8.15 7.78 -5.85
C VAL A 325 -6.75 7.49 -5.34
N CYS A 326 -5.73 7.92 -6.08
CA CYS A 326 -4.36 7.48 -5.86
C CYS A 326 -3.43 8.62 -5.46
N ILE A 327 -2.45 8.31 -4.61
CA ILE A 327 -1.47 9.25 -4.08
C ILE A 327 -0.22 9.18 -4.97
N PRO A 328 0.22 10.27 -5.60
CA PRO A 328 1.42 10.26 -6.43
C PRO A 328 2.68 9.89 -5.64
N GLN A 329 3.37 8.82 -6.06
CA GLN A 329 4.54 8.26 -5.41
C GLN A 329 5.72 8.10 -6.37
N ARG A 330 6.92 8.43 -5.94
CA ARG A 330 8.19 8.02 -6.57
C ARG A 330 8.71 6.76 -5.94
N TYR A 331 9.46 5.99 -6.73
CA TYR A 331 10.19 4.81 -6.25
C TYR A 331 9.24 3.73 -5.65
N MET A 332 8.09 3.53 -6.30
CA MET A 332 7.13 2.47 -5.95
C MET A 332 7.83 1.11 -5.94
N HIS A 333 7.41 0.20 -5.05
CA HIS A 333 8.00 -1.12 -4.86
C HIS A 333 9.51 -1.09 -4.55
N THR A 334 9.92 -0.11 -3.74
CA THR A 334 11.29 -0.01 -3.22
C THR A 334 11.25 0.40 -1.75
N PRO A 335 12.34 0.17 -0.98
CA PRO A 335 12.37 0.59 0.43
C PRO A 335 12.41 2.11 0.66
N ILE A 336 12.27 2.90 -0.40
CA ILE A 336 12.36 4.37 -0.37
C ILE A 336 11.19 5.07 -1.06
N GLY A 337 10.02 4.43 -1.10
CA GLY A 337 8.80 5.05 -1.60
C GLY A 337 8.66 6.47 -1.07
N THR A 338 8.41 7.45 -1.94
CA THR A 338 8.42 8.87 -1.55
C THR A 338 7.19 9.58 -2.07
N ILE A 339 6.47 10.28 -1.17
CA ILE A 339 5.26 11.05 -1.47
C ILE A 339 5.37 12.51 -1.02
N ASN A 340 4.52 13.37 -1.60
CA ASN A 340 4.31 14.72 -1.13
C ASN A 340 3.17 14.75 -0.09
N LEU A 341 3.43 15.29 1.10
CA LEU A 341 2.43 15.33 2.17
C LEU A 341 1.25 16.27 1.88
N GLU A 342 1.38 17.20 0.93
CA GLU A 342 0.27 18.02 0.46
C GLU A 342 -0.70 17.21 -0.39
N ASP A 343 -0.19 16.34 -1.29
CA ASP A 343 -1.05 15.44 -2.09
C ASP A 343 -1.83 14.49 -1.17
N LEU A 344 -1.20 14.01 -0.09
CA LEU A 344 -1.84 13.16 0.91
C LEU A 344 -3.00 13.91 1.60
N GLU A 345 -2.79 15.16 2.02
CA GLU A 345 -3.83 16.01 2.62
C GLU A 345 -4.97 16.31 1.65
N GLN A 346 -4.64 16.58 0.38
CA GLN A 346 -5.63 16.85 -0.67
C GLN A 346 -6.45 15.60 -1.01
N THR A 347 -5.87 14.40 -0.90
CA THR A 347 -6.62 13.13 -1.02
C THR A 347 -7.67 13.02 0.08
N VAL A 348 -7.31 13.31 1.32
CA VAL A 348 -8.26 13.36 2.44
C VAL A 348 -9.39 14.36 2.17
N GLN A 349 -9.04 15.58 1.72
CA GLN A 349 -10.03 16.62 1.44
C GLN A 349 -11.02 16.19 0.34
N LEU A 350 -10.51 15.59 -0.74
CA LEU A 350 -11.35 15.10 -1.84
C LEU A 350 -12.35 14.06 -1.35
N LEU A 351 -11.90 13.06 -0.59
CA LEU A 351 -12.75 12.00 -0.08
C LEU A 351 -13.79 12.50 0.92
N VAL A 352 -13.42 13.39 1.83
CA VAL A 352 -14.36 13.99 2.78
C VAL A 352 -15.45 14.77 2.02
N LYS A 353 -15.06 15.60 1.05
CA LYS A 353 -16.04 16.36 0.24
C LYS A 353 -16.89 15.47 -0.64
N PHE A 354 -16.32 14.42 -1.20
CA PHE A 354 -17.08 13.42 -1.96
C PHE A 354 -18.16 12.75 -1.08
N LEU A 355 -17.84 12.38 0.16
CA LEU A 355 -18.79 11.75 1.09
C LEU A 355 -19.84 12.73 1.60
N GLU A 356 -19.49 14.01 1.87
CA GLU A 356 -20.44 15.08 2.23
C GLU A 356 -21.46 15.35 1.12
N GLU A 357 -21.02 15.29 -0.14
CA GLU A 357 -21.81 15.61 -1.33
C GLU A 357 -22.32 14.36 -2.06
N TYR A 358 -22.24 13.21 -1.39
CA TYR A 358 -22.58 11.94 -2.02
C TYR A 358 -24.05 11.85 -2.39
N GLU A 359 -24.29 11.61 -3.67
CA GLU A 359 -25.56 11.21 -4.23
C GLU A 359 -25.37 9.89 -4.97
N THR A 360 -26.41 9.05 -5.03
CA THR A 360 -26.34 7.79 -5.81
C THR A 360 -26.00 8.09 -7.27
N LEU A 361 -24.98 7.38 -7.80
CA LEU A 361 -24.41 7.60 -9.14
C LEU A 361 -25.10 6.74 -10.23
#